data_ab8e23608117ef03858624877658fc0c
#
_entry.id   ab8e23608117ef03858624877658fc0c
#
_cell.length_a   1.000
_cell.length_b   1.000
_cell.length_c   1.000
_cell.angle_alpha   90.00
_cell.angle_beta   90.00
_cell.angle_gamma   90.00
#
_symmetry.space_group_name_H-M   'P 1'
#
loop_
_entity.id
_entity.type
_entity.pdbx_description
1 polymer ?
#
loop_
_entity_poly.entity_id
_entity_poly.type
_entity_poly.pdbx_seq_one_letter_code
_entity_poly.pdbx_strand_id
1 'polypeptide(L)' 'MVTVGEVLKNKRKNLRRSLDLVSADTKIQKRFIKYIESNEFSPFESEVFLKGFIKIYAEYLGLDVKKILALYRKTH' A
#
# COMPACT_ATOMS: atom_id res chain seq x y z
N MET A 1 -5.76 10.90 12.78
CA MET A 1 -6.14 9.50 12.53
C MET A 1 -5.14 8.84 11.57
N VAL A 2 -4.73 7.63 11.90
CA VAL A 2 -3.77 6.91 11.06
C VAL A 2 -4.51 6.25 9.91
N THR A 3 -4.01 6.46 8.69
CA THR A 3 -4.61 5.86 7.49
C THR A 3 -3.74 4.71 6.98
N VAL A 4 -4.33 3.85 6.17
CA VAL A 4 -3.60 2.73 5.59
C VAL A 4 -2.41 3.22 4.76
N GLY A 5 -2.59 4.30 4.01
CA GLY A 5 -1.51 4.86 3.20
C GLY A 5 -0.34 5.34 4.06
N GLU A 6 -0.64 6.00 5.18
CA GLU A 6 0.41 6.47 6.10
C GLU A 6 1.19 5.31 6.70
N VAL A 7 0.50 4.24 7.12
CA VAL A 7 1.17 3.08 7.71
C VAL A 7 2.13 2.46 6.71
N LEU A 8 1.67 2.24 5.49
CA LEU A 8 2.49 1.63 4.45
C LEU A 8 3.69 2.52 4.08
N LYS A 9 3.43 3.80 3.91
CA LYS A 9 4.48 4.76 3.56
C LYS A 9 5.54 4.85 4.66
N ASN A 10 5.11 4.95 5.92
CA ASN A 10 6.04 5.06 7.03
C ASN A 10 6.89 3.81 7.17
N LYS A 11 6.28 2.64 7.00
CA LYS A 11 7.04 1.39 7.07
C LYS A 11 8.07 1.32 5.95
N ARG A 12 7.69 1.71 4.73
CA ARG A 12 8.63 1.74 3.61
C ARG A 12 9.82 2.65 3.92
N LYS A 13 9.54 3.85 4.44
CA LYS A 13 10.61 4.80 4.79
C LYS A 13 11.50 4.27 5.90
N ASN A 14 10.90 3.62 6.90
CA ASN A 14 11.69 3.03 7.99
C ASN A 14 12.64 1.96 7.47
N LEU A 15 12.22 1.20 6.48
CA LEU A 15 13.06 0.18 5.84
C LEU A 15 14.01 0.77 4.81
N ARG A 16 13.95 2.08 4.60
CA ARG A 16 14.81 2.82 3.66
C ARG A 16 14.70 2.29 2.23
N ARG A 17 13.48 1.96 1.82
CA ARG A 17 13.21 1.47 0.47
C ARG A 17 12.58 2.58 -0.36
N SER A 18 13.14 2.82 -1.55
CA SER A 18 12.61 3.81 -2.47
C SER A 18 11.34 3.29 -3.16
N LEU A 19 10.55 4.20 -3.71
CA LEU A 19 9.39 3.81 -4.51
C LEU A 19 9.82 2.96 -5.71
N ASP A 20 10.94 3.30 -6.33
CA ASP A 20 11.45 2.55 -7.48
C ASP A 20 11.81 1.11 -7.09
N LEU A 21 12.47 0.94 -5.93
CA LEU A 21 12.82 -0.38 -5.45
C LEU A 21 11.58 -1.21 -5.16
N VAL A 22 10.60 -0.62 -4.46
CA VAL A 22 9.36 -1.33 -4.14
C VAL A 22 8.64 -1.74 -5.42
N SER A 23 8.58 -0.85 -6.40
CA SER A 23 7.95 -1.14 -7.68
C SER A 23 8.63 -2.30 -8.38
N ALA A 24 9.97 -2.29 -8.40
CA ALA A 24 10.76 -3.37 -9.03
C ALA A 24 10.52 -4.71 -8.32
N ASP A 25 10.49 -4.70 -7.00
CA ASP A 25 10.37 -5.93 -6.21
C ASP A 25 8.96 -6.51 -6.25
N THR A 26 7.92 -5.66 -6.18
CA THR A 26 6.53 -6.11 -6.12
C THR A 26 5.88 -6.26 -7.48
N LYS A 27 6.50 -5.70 -8.52
CA LYS A 27 5.93 -5.63 -9.87
C LYS A 27 4.69 -4.75 -9.94
N ILE A 28 4.44 -3.94 -8.93
CA ILE A 28 3.37 -2.94 -8.94
C ILE A 28 3.93 -1.66 -9.53
N GLN A 29 3.21 -1.08 -10.48
CA GLN A 29 3.65 0.18 -11.09
C GLN A 29 3.76 1.25 -10.01
N LYS A 30 4.80 2.05 -10.09
CA LYS A 30 5.11 3.09 -9.11
C LYS A 30 3.94 4.02 -8.84
N ARG A 31 3.18 4.40 -9.88
CA ARG A 31 2.03 5.29 -9.72
C ARG A 31 0.98 4.70 -8.77
N PHE A 32 0.77 3.39 -8.82
CA PHE A 32 -0.21 2.74 -7.94
C PHE A 32 0.25 2.72 -6.49
N ILE A 33 1.56 2.53 -6.27
CA ILE A 33 2.11 2.60 -4.92
C ILE A 33 1.91 4.01 -4.35
N LYS A 34 2.16 5.03 -5.16
CA LYS A 34 1.96 6.42 -4.75
C LYS A 34 0.50 6.70 -4.43
N TYR A 35 -0.43 6.20 -5.25
CA TYR A 35 -1.85 6.37 -4.98
C TYR A 35 -2.24 5.74 -3.64
N ILE A 36 -1.76 4.53 -3.36
CA ILE A 36 -2.06 3.85 -2.10
C ILE A 36 -1.52 4.66 -0.92
N GLU A 37 -0.28 5.13 -1.01
CA GLU A 37 0.34 5.89 0.07
C GLU A 37 -0.35 7.23 0.33
N SER A 38 -0.99 7.78 -0.69
CA SER A 38 -1.74 9.03 -0.58
C SER A 38 -3.21 8.82 -0.29
N ASN A 39 -3.65 7.58 -0.12
CA ASN A 39 -5.06 7.22 0.08
C ASN A 39 -5.95 7.66 -1.09
N GLU A 40 -5.38 7.71 -2.29
CA GLU A 40 -6.13 8.01 -3.51
C GLU A 40 -6.53 6.70 -4.16
N PHE A 41 -7.75 6.25 -3.85
CA PHE A 41 -8.20 4.94 -4.29
C PHE A 41 -9.08 4.96 -5.53
N SER A 42 -9.58 6.14 -5.91
CA SER A 42 -10.44 6.25 -7.08
C SER A 42 -9.77 5.90 -8.42
N PRO A 43 -8.44 6.09 -8.60
CA PRO A 43 -7.82 5.69 -9.86
C PRO A 43 -7.77 4.19 -10.11
N PHE A 44 -8.07 3.38 -9.11
CA PHE A 44 -8.02 1.92 -9.27
C PHE A 44 -9.26 1.43 -9.99
N GLU A 45 -9.07 0.47 -10.88
CA GLU A 45 -10.13 -0.08 -11.72
C GLU A 45 -11.23 -0.72 -10.90
N SER A 46 -10.88 -1.39 -9.81
CA SER A 46 -11.85 -2.02 -8.92
C SER A 46 -11.28 -2.15 -7.53
N GLU A 47 -12.18 -2.34 -6.55
CA GLU A 47 -11.75 -2.55 -5.17
C GLU A 47 -10.98 -3.87 -5.01
N VAL A 48 -11.31 -4.86 -5.82
CA VAL A 48 -10.58 -6.14 -5.79
C VAL A 48 -9.13 -5.92 -6.17
N PHE A 49 -8.87 -5.14 -7.21
CA PHE A 49 -7.52 -4.77 -7.63
C PHE A 49 -6.79 -4.03 -6.53
N LEU A 50 -7.45 -3.02 -5.98
CA LEU A 50 -6.86 -2.18 -4.93
C LEU A 50 -6.47 -3.03 -3.72
N LYS A 51 -7.38 -3.88 -3.25
CA LYS A 51 -7.09 -4.75 -2.10
C LYS A 51 -5.96 -5.71 -2.40
N GLY A 52 -5.90 -6.22 -3.63
CA GLY A 52 -4.81 -7.10 -4.05
C GLY A 52 -3.47 -6.42 -3.98
N PHE A 53 -3.37 -5.19 -4.45
CA PHE A 53 -2.13 -4.43 -4.38
C PHE A 53 -1.75 -4.08 -2.94
N ILE A 54 -2.73 -3.70 -2.12
CA ILE A 54 -2.48 -3.42 -0.70
C ILE A 54 -1.92 -4.67 -0.02
N LYS A 55 -2.49 -5.84 -0.31
CA LYS A 55 -2.03 -7.11 0.25
C LYS A 55 -0.58 -7.38 -0.13
N ILE A 56 -0.26 -7.28 -1.42
CA ILE A 56 1.10 -7.51 -1.92
C ILE A 56 2.09 -6.56 -1.26
N TYR A 57 1.72 -5.30 -1.19
CA TYR A 57 2.58 -4.26 -0.62
C TYR A 57 2.81 -4.51 0.88
N ALA A 58 1.74 -4.81 1.62
CA ALA A 58 1.84 -5.08 3.05
C ALA A 58 2.72 -6.30 3.32
N GLU A 59 2.54 -7.38 2.56
CA GLU A 59 3.38 -8.57 2.68
C GLU A 59 4.85 -8.25 2.41
N TYR A 60 5.10 -7.47 1.37
CA TYR A 60 6.45 -7.07 1.02
C TYR A 60 7.13 -6.30 2.16
N LEU A 61 6.37 -5.46 2.85
CA LEU A 61 6.89 -4.67 3.97
C LEU A 61 6.95 -5.44 5.28
N GLY A 62 6.49 -6.69 5.31
CA GLY A 62 6.48 -7.51 6.52
C GLY A 62 5.38 -7.15 7.50
N LEU A 63 4.33 -6.50 7.04
CA LEU A 63 3.20 -6.11 7.88
C LEU A 63 2.12 -7.21 7.88
N ASP A 64 1.31 -7.20 8.94
CA ASP A 64 0.18 -8.13 9.05
C ASP A 64 -0.92 -7.71 8.07
N VAL A 65 -1.12 -8.53 7.03
CA VAL A 65 -2.07 -8.23 5.96
C VAL A 65 -3.49 -8.04 6.49
N LYS A 66 -3.91 -8.88 7.43
CA LYS A 66 -5.26 -8.79 8.00
C LYS A 66 -5.49 -7.46 8.68
N LYS A 67 -4.50 -7.01 9.45
CA LYS A 67 -4.58 -5.72 10.13
C LYS A 67 -4.58 -4.56 9.15
N ILE A 68 -3.78 -4.66 8.10
CA ILE A 68 -3.72 -3.61 7.07
C ILE A 68 -5.04 -3.53 6.32
N LEU A 69 -5.63 -4.65 5.93
CA LEU A 69 -6.92 -4.64 5.25
C LEU A 69 -8.05 -4.15 6.15
N ALA A 70 -7.98 -4.46 7.45
CA ALA A 70 -8.95 -3.95 8.41
C ALA A 70 -8.84 -2.43 8.52
N LEU A 71 -7.62 -1.91 8.54
CA LEU A 71 -7.39 -0.46 8.57
C LEU A 71 -7.90 0.20 7.30
N TYR A 72 -7.67 -0.42 6.15
CA TYR A 72 -8.21 0.08 4.88
C TYR A 72 -9.73 0.21 4.94
N ARG A 73 -10.41 -0.81 5.45
CA ARG A 73 -11.88 -0.78 5.56
C ARG A 73 -12.37 0.31 6.51
N LYS A 74 -11.62 0.61 7.55
CA LYS A 74 -12.00 1.65 8.52
C LYS A 74 -11.81 3.06 7.97
N THR A 75 -10.79 3.27 7.14
CA THR A 75 -10.38 4.61 6.72
C THR A 75 -10.76 4.92 5.28
N HIS A 76 -11.38 3.99 4.62
CA HIS A 76 -11.76 4.16 3.21
C HIS A 76 -13.11 4.81 3.04
#